data_a6500e2a46de05aa8f676f47843422ea
#
_entry.id   a6500e2a46de05aa8f676f47843422ea
#
_cell.length_a   1.000
_cell.length_b   1.000
_cell.length_c   1.000
_cell.angle_alpha   90.00
_cell.angle_beta   90.00
_cell.angle_gamma   90.00
#
_symmetry.space_group_name_H-M   'P 1'
#
loop_
_entity.id
_entity.type
_entity.pdbx_description
1 polymer ?
#
loop_
_entity_poly.entity_id
_entity_poly.type
_entity_poly.pdbx_seq_one_letter_code
_entity_poly.pdbx_strand_id
1 'polypeptide(L)'
;MHDCNKCTRTNCGWKKFNVITCTNFTTEERNTAMIKDSGIRREFETGAVRDIQEGKGRCDLLPLDVVSRYFENSGLGDISEFQRTGDISFLFDVLYSFTCYPESFTMFLEVSKHFEEGAKKYGEYNWQKGIPTHCYIDSAVRHYLKYLRGDGDEPHDRAFVWNILCCIWTCIHKPELNDYAPKGEPDNDSL
;
A
#
# COMPACT_ATOMS: atom_id res chain seq x y z
N MET A 1 -9.20 23.52 1.28
CA MET A 1 -7.79 23.42 0.89
C MET A 1 -6.96 24.05 2.00
N HIS A 2 -6.26 23.25 2.80
CA HIS A 2 -5.32 23.79 3.78
C HIS A 2 -3.94 23.94 3.12
N ASP A 3 -3.42 25.16 3.15
CA ASP A 3 -2.12 25.52 2.66
C ASP A 3 -1.04 24.96 3.62
N CYS A 4 -0.25 23.99 3.16
CA CYS A 4 0.84 23.41 3.95
C CYS A 4 1.86 24.44 4.44
N ASN A 5 1.96 25.60 3.78
CA ASN A 5 2.81 26.69 4.21
C ASN A 5 2.31 27.39 5.47
N LYS A 6 1.02 27.24 5.79
CA LYS A 6 0.39 27.76 7.03
C LYS A 6 0.36 26.74 8.17
N CYS A 7 0.81 25.50 7.92
CA CYS A 7 0.90 24.47 8.94
C CYS A 7 2.04 24.79 9.92
N THR A 8 1.73 24.90 11.21
CA THR A 8 2.71 25.17 12.28
C THR A 8 3.61 23.99 12.62
N ARG A 9 3.41 22.82 12.00
CA ARG A 9 4.18 21.62 12.26
C ARG A 9 5.56 21.69 11.60
N THR A 10 6.62 21.66 12.42
CA THR A 10 8.01 21.78 11.99
C THR A 10 8.57 20.51 11.35
N ASN A 11 8.04 19.31 11.67
CA ASN A 11 8.52 18.00 11.23
C ASN A 11 7.47 17.19 10.45
N CYS A 12 6.59 17.83 9.70
CA CYS A 12 5.65 17.12 8.85
C CYS A 12 6.37 16.57 7.61
N GLY A 13 6.41 15.24 7.45
CA GLY A 13 6.99 14.57 6.28
C GLY A 13 6.42 15.10 4.95
N TRP A 14 5.16 15.53 4.96
CA TRP A 14 4.47 16.13 3.81
C TRP A 14 5.05 17.48 3.36
N LYS A 15 5.70 18.25 4.25
CA LYS A 15 6.43 19.47 3.84
C LYS A 15 7.61 19.16 2.93
N LYS A 16 8.19 17.95 3.04
CA LYS A 16 9.26 17.47 2.15
C LYS A 16 8.74 17.09 0.76
N PHE A 17 7.46 16.74 0.63
CA PHE A 17 6.89 16.22 -0.62
C PHE A 17 6.33 17.30 -1.54
N ASN A 18 6.39 18.58 -1.17
CA ASN A 18 5.79 19.67 -1.97
C ASN A 18 4.33 19.37 -2.40
N VAL A 19 3.62 18.59 -1.58
CA VAL A 19 2.26 18.15 -1.89
C VAL A 19 1.34 19.36 -1.79
N ILE A 20 0.77 19.74 -2.93
CA ILE A 20 -0.08 20.92 -3.12
C ILE A 20 -1.36 20.86 -2.26
N THR A 21 -1.68 19.71 -1.71
CA THR A 21 -2.83 19.52 -0.83
C THR A 21 -2.49 18.57 0.32
N CYS A 22 -2.13 19.14 1.48
CA CYS A 22 -2.42 18.44 2.73
C CYS A 22 -3.95 18.42 2.85
N THR A 23 -4.58 17.36 2.37
CA THR A 23 -5.97 17.11 2.71
C THR A 23 -5.99 16.75 4.17
N ASN A 24 -6.03 17.78 5.02
CA ASN A 24 -6.34 17.58 6.43
C ASN A 24 -7.53 16.65 6.48
N PHE A 25 -7.40 15.58 7.24
CA PHE A 25 -8.47 14.72 7.66
C PHE A 25 -9.64 15.58 8.20
N THR A 26 -10.51 16.02 7.33
CA THR A 26 -11.85 16.44 7.74
C THR A 26 -12.62 15.16 7.89
N THR A 27 -12.73 14.77 9.14
CA THR A 27 -13.14 13.46 9.63
C THR A 27 -14.57 13.03 9.27
N GLU A 28 -15.43 13.93 8.79
CA GLU A 28 -16.85 13.62 8.69
C GLU A 28 -17.29 13.01 7.36
N GLU A 29 -16.72 13.39 6.24
CA GLU A 29 -17.13 12.84 4.93
C GLU A 29 -16.40 11.53 4.56
N ARG A 30 -15.18 11.29 5.08
CA ARG A 30 -14.40 10.07 4.81
C ARG A 30 -14.84 8.87 5.65
N ASN A 31 -15.53 9.09 6.75
CA ASN A 31 -15.96 8.02 7.65
C ASN A 31 -17.09 7.13 7.08
N THR A 32 -17.71 7.50 5.99
CA THR A 32 -18.79 6.73 5.36
C THR A 32 -18.37 5.93 4.13
N ALA A 33 -17.20 6.22 3.58
CA ALA A 33 -16.72 5.49 2.41
C ALA A 33 -16.19 4.10 2.80
N MET A 34 -16.80 3.05 2.24
CA MET A 34 -16.43 1.64 2.46
C MET A 34 -15.59 1.12 1.29
N ILE A 35 -14.89 0.00 1.51
CA ILE A 35 -14.19 -0.72 0.43
C ILE A 35 -15.19 -1.08 -0.67
N LYS A 36 -14.88 -0.69 -1.91
CA LYS A 36 -15.66 -1.10 -3.08
C LYS A 36 -15.66 -2.61 -3.24
N ASP A 37 -16.79 -3.14 -3.66
CA ASP A 37 -17.01 -4.56 -3.90
C ASP A 37 -17.57 -4.78 -5.31
N SER A 38 -16.84 -5.50 -6.17
CA SER A 38 -17.32 -5.89 -7.49
C SER A 38 -18.27 -7.09 -7.44
N GLY A 39 -18.35 -7.79 -6.30
CA GLY A 39 -19.06 -9.06 -6.16
C GLY A 39 -18.29 -10.26 -6.73
N ILE A 40 -17.28 -10.06 -7.54
CA ILE A 40 -16.48 -11.11 -8.17
C ILE A 40 -15.19 -11.30 -7.39
N ARG A 41 -14.79 -12.54 -7.15
CA ARG A 41 -13.62 -12.92 -6.38
C ARG A 41 -12.55 -13.59 -7.24
N ARG A 42 -11.29 -13.29 -6.93
CA ARG A 42 -10.13 -14.06 -7.34
C ARG A 42 -9.65 -14.86 -6.14
N GLU A 43 -9.54 -16.17 -6.30
CA GLU A 43 -8.99 -17.08 -5.30
C GLU A 43 -7.56 -17.46 -5.68
N PHE A 44 -6.70 -17.57 -4.68
CA PHE A 44 -5.31 -18.01 -4.81
C PHE A 44 -5.19 -19.47 -4.36
N GLU A 45 -4.15 -20.16 -4.79
CA GLU A 45 -3.87 -21.56 -4.38
C GLU A 45 -3.77 -21.73 -2.86
N THR A 46 -3.40 -20.67 -2.15
CA THR A 46 -3.37 -20.60 -0.68
C THR A 46 -4.76 -20.58 -0.04
N GLY A 47 -5.83 -20.48 -0.83
CA GLY A 47 -7.20 -20.25 -0.37
C GLY A 47 -7.49 -18.82 0.08
N ALA A 48 -6.55 -17.89 -0.10
CA ALA A 48 -6.81 -16.46 0.08
C ALA A 48 -7.72 -15.94 -1.03
N VAL A 49 -8.52 -14.93 -0.73
CA VAL A 49 -9.48 -14.35 -1.67
C VAL A 49 -9.30 -12.85 -1.77
N ARG A 50 -9.39 -12.31 -2.99
CA ARG A 50 -9.45 -10.86 -3.26
C ARG A 50 -10.56 -10.54 -4.26
N ASP A 51 -10.86 -9.25 -4.35
CA ASP A 51 -11.69 -8.73 -5.41
C ASP A 51 -11.01 -8.89 -6.77
N ILE A 52 -11.80 -8.94 -7.86
CA ILE A 52 -11.27 -9.05 -9.22
C ILE A 52 -10.29 -7.92 -9.52
N GLN A 53 -9.25 -8.24 -10.27
CA GLN A 53 -8.24 -7.27 -10.73
C GLN A 53 -8.56 -6.68 -12.11
N GLU A 54 -9.28 -7.43 -12.93
CA GLU A 54 -9.58 -7.02 -14.30
C GLU A 54 -10.18 -5.61 -14.36
N GLY A 55 -9.70 -4.80 -15.30
CA GLY A 55 -10.12 -3.41 -15.49
C GLY A 55 -9.55 -2.40 -14.48
N LYS A 56 -8.82 -2.83 -13.45
CA LYS A 56 -8.21 -1.93 -12.44
C LYS A 56 -6.80 -1.45 -12.81
N GLY A 57 -6.22 -2.00 -13.86
CA GLY A 57 -4.82 -1.77 -14.24
C GLY A 57 -3.83 -2.60 -13.40
N ARG A 58 -2.59 -2.64 -13.83
CA ARG A 58 -1.47 -3.35 -13.18
C ARG A 58 -0.43 -2.32 -12.76
N CYS A 59 -0.65 -1.68 -11.59
CA CYS A 59 0.27 -0.66 -11.07
C CYS A 59 1.61 -1.24 -10.61
N ASP A 60 1.67 -2.53 -10.33
CA ASP A 60 2.90 -3.28 -10.04
C ASP A 60 3.84 -3.38 -11.25
N LEU A 61 3.34 -3.18 -12.47
CA LEU A 61 4.12 -3.20 -13.71
C LEU A 61 4.60 -1.81 -14.15
N LEU A 62 4.24 -0.74 -13.42
CA LEU A 62 4.78 0.58 -13.69
C LEU A 62 6.30 0.60 -13.45
N PRO A 63 7.10 1.30 -14.27
CA PRO A 63 8.52 1.51 -14.00
C PRO A 63 8.67 2.51 -12.84
N LEU A 64 8.50 2.03 -11.60
CA LEU A 64 8.42 2.88 -10.41
C LEU A 64 9.70 3.65 -10.14
N ASP A 65 10.86 3.15 -10.58
CA ASP A 65 12.14 3.85 -10.55
C ASP A 65 12.14 5.13 -11.42
N VAL A 66 11.42 5.11 -12.56
CA VAL A 66 11.24 6.27 -13.42
C VAL A 66 10.13 7.18 -12.88
N VAL A 67 8.99 6.59 -12.48
CA VAL A 67 7.85 7.33 -11.95
C VAL A 67 8.22 8.07 -10.66
N SER A 68 9.02 7.46 -9.78
CA SER A 68 9.48 8.10 -8.53
C SER A 68 10.32 9.33 -8.75
N ARG A 69 11.12 9.36 -9.83
CA ARG A 69 11.92 10.55 -10.20
C ARG A 69 11.06 11.73 -10.64
N TYR A 70 9.90 11.45 -11.22
CA TYR A 70 8.93 12.49 -11.58
C TYR A 70 8.24 13.08 -10.34
N PHE A 71 7.95 12.25 -9.35
CA PHE A 71 7.36 12.64 -8.07
C PHE A 71 8.43 12.71 -6.98
N GLU A 72 9.36 13.64 -7.07
CA GLU A 72 10.48 13.79 -6.12
C GLU A 72 10.05 13.52 -4.66
N ASN A 73 10.80 12.67 -3.97
CA ASN A 73 10.56 12.26 -2.58
C ASN A 73 9.20 11.56 -2.31
N SER A 74 8.65 10.85 -3.28
CA SER A 74 7.51 9.97 -3.06
C SER A 74 7.97 8.60 -2.54
N GLY A 75 7.17 7.92 -1.72
CA GLY A 75 7.42 6.53 -1.30
C GLY A 75 7.46 5.51 -2.45
N LEU A 76 7.25 5.96 -3.70
CA LEU A 76 7.36 5.10 -4.88
C LEU A 76 8.80 4.65 -5.15
N GLY A 77 9.81 5.44 -4.74
CA GLY A 77 11.21 5.06 -4.82
C GLY A 77 11.52 3.84 -3.95
N ASP A 78 11.06 3.85 -2.71
CA ASP A 78 11.22 2.75 -1.78
C ASP A 78 10.44 1.50 -2.23
N ILE A 79 9.24 1.66 -2.80
CA ILE A 79 8.51 0.56 -3.41
C ILE A 79 9.29 -0.01 -4.60
N SER A 80 9.91 0.82 -5.43
CA SER A 80 10.75 0.37 -6.54
C SER A 80 11.96 -0.45 -6.05
N GLU A 81 12.63 0.01 -4.98
CA GLU A 81 13.75 -0.73 -4.40
C GLU A 81 13.28 -2.07 -3.80
N PHE A 82 12.12 -2.11 -3.15
CA PHE A 82 11.53 -3.38 -2.73
C PHE A 82 11.28 -4.32 -3.93
N GLN A 83 10.73 -3.82 -5.04
CA GLN A 83 10.50 -4.63 -6.24
C GLN A 83 11.81 -5.20 -6.82
N ARG A 84 12.89 -4.44 -6.73
CA ARG A 84 14.20 -4.84 -7.23
C ARG A 84 14.92 -5.85 -6.34
N THR A 85 14.78 -5.73 -5.02
CA THR A 85 15.59 -6.46 -4.03
C THR A 85 14.82 -7.50 -3.23
N GLY A 86 13.51 -7.34 -3.10
CA GLY A 86 12.69 -8.11 -2.16
C GLY A 86 12.92 -7.75 -0.70
N ASP A 87 13.75 -6.72 -0.39
CA ASP A 87 14.08 -6.31 0.97
C ASP A 87 12.96 -5.48 1.58
N ILE A 88 12.35 -6.02 2.63
CA ILE A 88 11.21 -5.40 3.34
C ILE A 88 11.56 -4.11 4.09
N SER A 89 12.85 -3.80 4.30
CA SER A 89 13.26 -2.55 4.96
C SER A 89 12.71 -1.34 4.22
N PHE A 90 12.70 -1.37 2.89
CA PHE A 90 12.11 -0.31 2.07
C PHE A 90 10.61 -0.12 2.29
N LEU A 91 9.86 -1.19 2.57
CA LEU A 91 8.43 -1.08 2.90
C LEU A 91 8.19 -0.46 4.28
N PHE A 92 9.09 -0.66 5.24
CA PHE A 92 9.06 0.06 6.51
C PHE A 92 9.34 1.55 6.33
N ASP A 93 10.26 1.92 5.43
CA ASP A 93 10.53 3.32 5.09
C ASP A 93 9.30 3.98 4.46
N VAL A 94 8.58 3.26 3.59
CA VAL A 94 7.28 3.71 3.05
C VAL A 94 6.28 3.96 4.17
N LEU A 95 6.12 3.02 5.11
CA LEU A 95 5.19 3.19 6.24
C LEU A 95 5.60 4.39 7.09
N TYR A 96 6.88 4.49 7.44
CA TYR A 96 7.39 5.58 8.26
C TYR A 96 7.17 6.95 7.62
N SER A 97 7.45 7.06 6.31
CA SER A 97 7.28 8.32 5.57
C SER A 97 5.81 8.70 5.40
N PHE A 98 4.92 7.71 5.21
CA PHE A 98 3.51 7.96 4.97
C PHE A 98 2.70 8.20 6.25
N THR A 99 3.03 7.51 7.35
CA THR A 99 2.21 7.58 8.57
C THR A 99 2.61 8.68 9.54
N CYS A 100 3.81 9.23 9.49
CA CYS A 100 4.35 10.29 10.36
C CYS A 100 3.92 10.22 11.84
N TYR A 101 4.88 10.16 12.76
CA TYR A 101 4.59 10.29 14.20
C TYR A 101 4.25 11.75 14.56
N PRO A 102 3.23 12.05 15.41
CA PRO A 102 2.36 11.15 16.19
C PRO A 102 1.07 10.70 15.47
N GLU A 103 0.80 11.15 14.27
CA GLU A 103 -0.45 10.87 13.54
C GLU A 103 -0.53 9.41 13.08
N SER A 104 0.58 8.66 13.15
CA SER A 104 0.62 7.23 12.86
C SER A 104 -0.42 6.42 13.65
N PHE A 105 -0.66 6.78 14.93
CA PHE A 105 -1.68 6.10 15.74
C PHE A 105 -3.09 6.25 15.15
N THR A 106 -3.43 7.46 14.69
CA THR A 106 -4.71 7.70 14.01
C THR A 106 -4.80 6.89 12.73
N MET A 107 -3.72 6.85 11.92
CA MET A 107 -3.69 6.06 10.70
C MET A 107 -3.91 4.57 10.99
N PHE A 108 -3.25 3.99 12.01
CA PHE A 108 -3.45 2.58 12.35
C PHE A 108 -4.85 2.27 12.87
N LEU A 109 -5.50 3.21 13.58
CA LEU A 109 -6.92 3.08 13.93
C LEU A 109 -7.82 3.09 12.68
N GLU A 110 -7.54 3.93 11.71
CA GLU A 110 -8.27 3.92 10.43
C GLU A 110 -8.01 2.64 9.63
N VAL A 111 -6.77 2.16 9.60
CA VAL A 111 -6.42 0.87 8.96
C VAL A 111 -7.13 -0.30 9.64
N SER A 112 -7.36 -0.26 10.96
CA SER A 112 -8.12 -1.30 11.66
C SER A 112 -9.56 -1.43 11.14
N LYS A 113 -10.19 -0.33 10.72
CA LYS A 113 -11.50 -0.35 10.06
C LYS A 113 -11.43 -1.06 8.69
N HIS A 114 -10.32 -0.90 7.96
CA HIS A 114 -10.11 -1.60 6.70
C HIS A 114 -10.00 -3.12 6.91
N PHE A 115 -9.34 -3.55 7.99
CA PHE A 115 -9.32 -4.96 8.38
C PHE A 115 -10.73 -5.48 8.74
N GLU A 116 -11.53 -4.71 9.46
CA GLU A 116 -12.91 -5.06 9.79
C GLU A 116 -13.78 -5.21 8.53
N GLU A 117 -13.70 -4.27 7.61
CA GLU A 117 -14.43 -4.31 6.33
C GLU A 117 -13.97 -5.51 5.48
N GLY A 118 -12.66 -5.77 5.44
CA GLY A 118 -12.08 -6.92 4.76
C GLY A 118 -12.55 -8.25 5.38
N ALA A 119 -12.62 -8.34 6.72
CA ALA A 119 -13.11 -9.53 7.42
C ALA A 119 -14.58 -9.82 7.09
N LYS A 120 -15.43 -8.79 7.04
CA LYS A 120 -16.85 -8.93 6.61
C LYS A 120 -16.96 -9.43 5.17
N LYS A 121 -16.05 -9.01 4.29
CA LYS A 121 -16.09 -9.28 2.84
C LYS A 121 -15.48 -10.64 2.45
N TYR A 122 -14.39 -11.03 3.10
CA TYR A 122 -13.57 -12.17 2.73
C TYR A 122 -13.37 -13.21 3.84
N GLY A 123 -13.87 -12.93 5.04
CA GLY A 123 -13.64 -13.71 6.26
C GLY A 123 -12.43 -13.20 7.05
N GLU A 124 -12.46 -13.45 8.37
CA GLU A 124 -11.39 -13.10 9.29
C GLU A 124 -10.07 -13.77 8.88
N TYR A 125 -8.98 -13.03 9.02
CA TYR A 125 -7.62 -13.50 8.73
C TYR A 125 -7.42 -14.02 7.29
N ASN A 126 -8.32 -13.70 6.34
CA ASN A 126 -8.16 -14.11 4.93
C ASN A 126 -6.79 -13.68 4.35
N TRP A 127 -6.30 -12.49 4.70
CA TRP A 127 -5.01 -11.97 4.27
C TRP A 127 -3.82 -12.79 4.80
N GLN A 128 -3.96 -13.48 5.94
CA GLN A 128 -2.93 -14.38 6.50
C GLN A 128 -2.83 -15.73 5.78
N LYS A 129 -3.81 -16.09 4.96
CA LYS A 129 -3.73 -17.30 4.13
C LYS A 129 -2.58 -17.22 3.13
N GLY A 130 -2.21 -16.02 2.74
CA GLY A 130 -1.11 -15.71 1.82
C GLY A 130 -1.61 -15.28 0.45
N ILE A 131 -1.16 -14.11 0.05
CA ILE A 131 -1.40 -13.50 -1.27
C ILE A 131 -0.03 -13.12 -1.82
N PRO A 132 0.28 -13.41 -3.09
CA PRO A 132 1.55 -13.01 -3.70
C PRO A 132 1.83 -11.51 -3.55
N THR A 133 3.07 -11.13 -3.25
CA THR A 133 3.42 -9.75 -2.90
C THR A 133 3.14 -8.75 -4.02
N HIS A 134 3.30 -9.14 -5.29
CA HIS A 134 2.94 -8.28 -6.43
C HIS A 134 1.48 -7.79 -6.37
N CYS A 135 0.56 -8.59 -5.82
CA CYS A 135 -0.86 -8.23 -5.71
C CYS A 135 -1.09 -7.12 -4.67
N TYR A 136 -0.30 -7.13 -3.59
CA TYR A 136 -0.32 -6.05 -2.60
C TYR A 136 0.28 -4.78 -3.17
N ILE A 137 1.44 -4.87 -3.85
CA ILE A 137 2.12 -3.72 -4.45
C ILE A 137 1.25 -3.08 -5.54
N ASP A 138 0.64 -3.88 -6.44
CA ASP A 138 -0.31 -3.35 -7.43
C ASP A 138 -1.42 -2.52 -6.79
N SER A 139 -2.04 -3.06 -5.73
CA SER A 139 -3.11 -2.35 -5.03
C SER A 139 -2.60 -1.14 -4.26
N ALA A 140 -1.46 -1.25 -3.58
CA ALA A 140 -0.85 -0.16 -2.84
C ALA A 140 -0.58 1.03 -3.75
N VAL A 141 0.13 0.83 -4.87
CA VAL A 141 0.47 1.89 -5.81
C VAL A 141 -0.79 2.53 -6.40
N ARG A 142 -1.81 1.73 -6.75
CA ARG A 142 -3.08 2.25 -7.25
C ARG A 142 -3.78 3.13 -6.22
N HIS A 143 -3.87 2.71 -4.96
CA HIS A 143 -4.46 3.50 -3.90
C HIS A 143 -3.65 4.77 -3.61
N TYR A 144 -2.32 4.69 -3.63
CA TYR A 144 -1.45 5.85 -3.46
C TYR A 144 -1.70 6.89 -4.56
N LEU A 145 -1.72 6.50 -5.83
CA LEU A 145 -1.98 7.40 -6.96
C LEU A 145 -3.38 8.03 -6.89
N LYS A 146 -4.40 7.26 -6.50
CA LYS A 146 -5.75 7.78 -6.31
C LYS A 146 -5.82 8.76 -5.13
N TYR A 147 -5.11 8.45 -4.02
CA TYR A 147 -4.98 9.37 -2.90
C TYR A 147 -4.35 10.70 -3.31
N LEU A 148 -3.25 10.67 -4.06
CA LEU A 148 -2.59 11.88 -4.58
C LEU A 148 -3.50 12.68 -5.54
N ARG A 149 -4.31 11.99 -6.33
CA ARG A 149 -5.30 12.62 -7.23
C ARG A 149 -6.47 13.24 -6.48
N GLY A 150 -6.69 12.85 -5.22
CA GLY A 150 -7.79 13.36 -4.39
C GLY A 150 -9.11 12.63 -4.59
N ASP A 151 -9.08 11.39 -5.07
CA ASP A 151 -10.28 10.57 -5.21
C ASP A 151 -10.92 10.31 -3.83
N GLY A 152 -12.23 10.44 -3.75
CA GLY A 152 -13.00 10.24 -2.52
C GLY A 152 -13.96 9.05 -2.57
N ASP A 153 -13.83 8.19 -3.56
CA ASP A 153 -14.72 7.04 -3.80
C ASP A 153 -14.52 5.90 -2.80
N GLU A 154 -13.35 5.83 -2.18
CA GLU A 154 -13.01 4.96 -1.05
C GLU A 154 -11.84 5.56 -0.25
N PRO A 155 -11.56 5.13 0.99
CA PRO A 155 -10.47 5.67 1.80
C PRO A 155 -9.11 5.13 1.33
N HIS A 156 -8.54 5.77 0.30
CA HIS A 156 -7.33 5.30 -0.38
C HIS A 156 -6.07 5.34 0.48
N ASP A 157 -5.99 6.29 1.42
CA ASP A 157 -4.88 6.41 2.37
C ASP A 157 -4.76 5.16 3.27
N ARG A 158 -5.84 4.77 3.94
CA ARG A 158 -5.84 3.56 4.78
C ARG A 158 -5.70 2.28 3.96
N ALA A 159 -6.26 2.26 2.73
CA ALA A 159 -6.12 1.12 1.82
C ALA A 159 -4.68 0.94 1.36
N PHE A 160 -3.96 2.03 1.11
CA PHE A 160 -2.53 2.02 0.82
C PHE A 160 -1.75 1.39 1.97
N VAL A 161 -1.89 1.93 3.18
CA VAL A 161 -1.16 1.44 4.38
C VAL A 161 -1.52 -0.02 4.66
N TRP A 162 -2.79 -0.41 4.52
CA TRP A 162 -3.23 -1.79 4.69
C TRP A 162 -2.48 -2.75 3.76
N ASN A 163 -2.35 -2.41 2.47
CA ASN A 163 -1.65 -3.26 1.51
C ASN A 163 -0.15 -3.37 1.83
N ILE A 164 0.51 -2.29 2.26
CA ILE A 164 1.92 -2.33 2.68
C ILE A 164 2.11 -3.22 3.92
N LEU A 165 1.26 -3.08 4.94
CA LEU A 165 1.31 -3.92 6.15
C LEU A 165 1.13 -5.41 5.82
N CYS A 166 0.14 -5.75 4.99
CA CYS A 166 -0.09 -7.14 4.59
C CYS A 166 1.04 -7.70 3.73
N CYS A 167 1.67 -6.87 2.89
CA CYS A 167 2.84 -7.23 2.11
C CYS A 167 4.03 -7.58 3.03
N ILE A 168 4.36 -6.70 3.98
CA ILE A 168 5.41 -6.93 4.97
C ILE A 168 5.15 -8.24 5.75
N TRP A 169 3.93 -8.40 6.26
CA TRP A 169 3.56 -9.60 7.00
C TRP A 169 3.76 -10.87 6.15
N THR A 170 3.35 -10.83 4.88
CA THR A 170 3.51 -11.95 3.95
C THR A 170 4.98 -12.27 3.73
N CYS A 171 5.84 -11.27 3.50
CA CYS A 171 7.28 -11.49 3.34
C CYS A 171 7.92 -12.14 4.59
N ILE A 172 7.45 -11.80 5.80
CA ILE A 172 7.98 -12.35 7.05
C ILE A 172 7.49 -13.78 7.30
N HIS A 173 6.22 -14.06 7.08
CA HIS A 173 5.58 -15.32 7.51
C HIS A 173 5.37 -16.33 6.36
N LYS A 174 5.45 -15.88 5.11
CA LYS A 174 5.29 -16.68 3.89
C LYS A 174 6.28 -16.21 2.80
N PRO A 175 7.60 -16.31 3.06
CA PRO A 175 8.63 -15.77 2.17
C PRO A 175 8.58 -16.37 0.76
N GLU A 176 8.03 -17.56 0.60
CA GLU A 176 7.80 -18.21 -0.70
C GLU A 176 6.83 -17.44 -1.61
N LEU A 177 6.04 -16.54 -1.05
CA LEU A 177 5.11 -15.66 -1.79
C LEU A 177 5.70 -14.29 -2.09
N ASN A 178 6.96 -14.04 -1.72
CA ASN A 178 7.67 -12.82 -2.09
C ASN A 178 8.18 -12.94 -3.54
N ASP A 179 7.40 -12.43 -4.49
CA ASP A 179 7.72 -12.47 -5.92
C ASP A 179 8.94 -11.63 -6.30
N TYR A 180 9.38 -10.75 -5.43
CA TYR A 180 10.48 -9.82 -5.62
C TYR A 180 11.77 -10.25 -4.93
N ALA A 181 11.73 -11.26 -4.04
CA ALA A 181 12.95 -11.83 -3.49
C ALA A 181 13.85 -12.35 -4.61
N PRO A 182 15.18 -12.17 -4.52
CA PRO A 182 16.10 -12.77 -5.47
C PRO A 182 15.82 -14.28 -5.54
N LYS A 183 15.45 -14.75 -6.71
CA LYS A 183 15.40 -16.19 -6.95
C LYS A 183 16.85 -16.64 -6.91
N GLY A 184 17.20 -17.49 -5.95
CA GLY A 184 18.53 -18.08 -5.87
C GLY A 184 18.96 -18.53 -7.27
N GLU A 185 20.20 -18.27 -7.65
CA GLU A 185 20.74 -18.82 -8.89
C GLU A 185 20.48 -20.32 -8.85
N PRO A 186 20.00 -20.94 -9.94
CA PRO A 186 19.85 -22.39 -9.98
C PRO A 186 21.20 -23.00 -9.63
N ASP A 187 21.21 -23.89 -8.62
CA ASP A 187 22.40 -24.64 -8.23
C ASP A 187 23.03 -25.22 -9.48
N ASN A 188 24.16 -24.67 -9.89
CA ASN A 188 24.92 -25.07 -11.05
C ASN A 188 25.78 -26.32 -10.75
N ASP A 189 25.44 -27.05 -9.69
CA ASP A 189 26.14 -28.30 -9.25
C ASP A 189 25.47 -29.59 -9.77
N SER A 190 24.88 -29.54 -10.97
CA SER A 190 24.43 -30.74 -11.65
C SER A 190 24.96 -30.77 -13.09
N LEU A 191 26.30 -30.94 -13.23
CA LEU A 191 26.97 -31.47 -14.41
C LEU A 191 27.97 -32.55 -13.98
#